data_ed4508270df4f901ea74c1cb2cb8fa4f
#
_entry.id   ed4508270df4f901ea74c1cb2cb8fa4f
#
_cell.length_a   1.000
_cell.length_b   1.000
_cell.length_c   1.000
_cell.angle_alpha   90.00
_cell.angle_beta   90.00
_cell.angle_gamma   90.00
#
_symmetry.space_group_name_H-M   'P 1'
#
loop_
_entity.id
_entity.type
_entity.pdbx_description
1 polymer ?
#
loop_
_entity_poly.entity_id
_entity_poly.type
_entity_poly.pdbx_seq_one_letter_code
_entity_poly.pdbx_strand_id
1 'polypeptide(L)'
;HQFLKRYKSTVPTVIIGNITAGGTGKTPFVIWLANHLLNKGKKVGIISSGYKASLEIPTLVTGSSNPSLVGDEAVLIAKKTNCEVVSCGNRVEATKFITKTRFFDILIHDDGMQHYKLARDYEVVLINNKKLFGNGLLLPAGPLRELKSKLDTVDIVAYTNNNTKPY
;
A
#
# COMPACT_ATOMS: atom_id res chain seq x y z
N HIS A 1 -1.66 -3.29 -29.50
CA HIS A 1 -1.69 -3.16 -28.03
C HIS A 1 -0.63 -4.08 -27.45
N GLN A 2 0.56 -3.51 -27.13
CA GLN A 2 1.54 -4.23 -26.32
C GLN A 2 0.94 -4.39 -24.91
N PHE A 3 0.48 -5.59 -24.56
CA PHE A 3 0.18 -5.96 -23.18
C PHE A 3 1.47 -5.85 -22.38
N LEU A 4 1.61 -4.82 -21.57
CA LEU A 4 2.74 -4.68 -20.65
C LEU A 4 2.75 -5.93 -19.76
N LYS A 5 3.77 -6.76 -19.92
CA LYS A 5 3.93 -7.99 -19.12
C LYS A 5 4.00 -7.61 -17.64
N ARG A 6 2.96 -7.92 -16.89
CA ARG A 6 2.92 -7.67 -15.45
C ARG A 6 3.71 -8.74 -14.73
N TYR A 7 4.51 -8.34 -13.74
CA TYR A 7 5.14 -9.29 -12.84
C TYR A 7 4.10 -9.82 -11.86
N LYS A 8 3.94 -11.14 -11.79
CA LYS A 8 3.09 -11.81 -10.80
C LYS A 8 3.96 -12.46 -9.73
N SER A 9 3.72 -12.11 -8.48
CA SER A 9 4.34 -12.76 -7.32
C SER A 9 3.80 -14.18 -7.16
N THR A 10 4.62 -15.07 -6.62
CA THR A 10 4.18 -16.40 -6.15
C THR A 10 3.43 -16.33 -4.83
N VAL A 11 3.57 -15.22 -4.10
CA VAL A 11 2.86 -14.95 -2.84
C VAL A 11 1.66 -14.06 -3.15
N PRO A 12 0.46 -14.38 -2.64
CA PRO A 12 -0.72 -13.53 -2.79
C PRO A 12 -0.46 -12.08 -2.40
N THR A 13 -0.90 -11.14 -3.24
CA THR A 13 -0.55 -9.73 -3.12
C THR A 13 -1.81 -8.88 -2.98
N VAL A 14 -1.89 -8.13 -1.89
CA VAL A 14 -2.94 -7.13 -1.61
C VAL A 14 -2.37 -5.74 -1.82
N ILE A 15 -3.01 -4.95 -2.67
CA ILE A 15 -2.68 -3.54 -2.89
C ILE A 15 -3.63 -2.68 -2.07
N ILE A 16 -3.07 -1.85 -1.20
CA ILE A 16 -3.82 -0.81 -0.50
C ILE A 16 -3.51 0.52 -1.19
N GLY A 17 -4.56 1.23 -1.58
CA GLY A 17 -4.38 2.50 -2.28
C GLY A 17 -5.53 3.47 -2.10
N ASN A 18 -5.48 4.55 -2.85
CA ASN A 18 -6.54 5.54 -2.93
C ASN A 18 -6.55 6.20 -4.31
N ILE A 19 -7.68 6.74 -4.71
CA ILE A 19 -7.83 7.47 -5.98
C ILE A 19 -7.72 8.99 -5.79
N THR A 20 -7.53 9.49 -4.57
CA THR A 20 -7.41 10.93 -4.29
C THR A 20 -6.03 11.25 -3.70
N ALA A 21 -5.47 12.40 -4.02
CA ALA A 21 -4.30 12.92 -3.32
C ALA A 21 -4.63 13.27 -1.86
N GLY A 22 -3.67 13.06 -0.94
CA GLY A 22 -3.77 13.40 0.47
C GLY A 22 -4.05 12.22 1.40
N GLY A 23 -4.21 12.52 2.69
CA GLY A 23 -4.37 11.51 3.74
C GLY A 23 -5.74 10.84 3.71
N THR A 24 -5.79 9.60 3.30
CA THR A 24 -6.99 8.74 3.31
C THR A 24 -6.95 7.67 4.38
N GLY A 25 -5.91 7.65 5.23
CA GLY A 25 -5.77 6.66 6.28
C GLY A 25 -5.18 5.32 5.81
N LYS A 26 -4.41 5.30 4.71
CA LYS A 26 -3.77 4.07 4.19
C LYS A 26 -2.87 3.40 5.22
N THR A 27 -1.89 4.11 5.73
CA THR A 27 -0.91 3.57 6.68
C THR A 27 -1.54 2.99 7.95
N PRO A 28 -2.48 3.68 8.63
CA PRO A 28 -3.24 3.08 9.71
C PRO A 28 -3.99 1.82 9.32
N PHE A 29 -4.60 1.78 8.14
CA PHE A 29 -5.30 0.60 7.63
C PHE A 29 -4.35 -0.57 7.35
N VAL A 30 -3.18 -0.31 6.74
CA VAL A 30 -2.13 -1.31 6.51
C VAL A 30 -1.69 -1.92 7.84
N ILE A 31 -1.42 -1.10 8.86
CA ILE A 31 -1.03 -1.54 10.20
C ILE A 31 -2.13 -2.42 10.83
N TRP A 32 -3.38 -1.99 10.75
CA TRP A 32 -4.52 -2.76 11.26
C TRP A 32 -4.65 -4.11 10.56
N LEU A 33 -4.62 -4.13 9.21
CA LEU A 33 -4.74 -5.35 8.42
C LEU A 33 -3.60 -6.32 8.71
N ALA A 34 -2.36 -5.81 8.75
CA ALA A 34 -1.19 -6.61 9.05
C ALA A 34 -1.29 -7.28 10.42
N ASN A 35 -1.61 -6.51 11.46
CA ASN A 35 -1.77 -7.05 12.81
C ASN A 35 -2.94 -8.05 12.89
N HIS A 36 -4.06 -7.79 12.20
CA HIS A 36 -5.17 -8.72 12.13
C HIS A 36 -4.77 -10.07 11.51
N LEU A 37 -3.99 -10.04 10.42
CA LEU A 37 -3.49 -11.25 9.75
C LEU A 37 -2.44 -11.99 10.61
N LEU A 38 -1.53 -11.25 11.26
CA LEU A 38 -0.57 -11.84 12.20
C LEU A 38 -1.27 -12.56 13.35
N ASN A 39 -2.32 -11.96 13.93
CA ASN A 39 -3.13 -12.58 14.99
C ASN A 39 -3.85 -13.85 14.52
N LYS A 40 -4.04 -14.02 13.22
CA LYS A 40 -4.54 -15.25 12.59
C LYS A 40 -3.44 -16.25 12.23
N GLY A 41 -2.21 -16.03 12.68
CA GLY A 41 -1.06 -16.89 12.43
C GLY A 41 -0.46 -16.77 11.03
N LYS A 42 -0.82 -15.75 10.24
CA LYS A 42 -0.29 -15.54 8.90
C LYS A 42 1.05 -14.82 8.93
N LYS A 43 1.97 -15.22 8.06
CA LYS A 43 3.24 -14.53 7.83
C LYS A 43 3.03 -13.42 6.81
N VAL A 44 3.16 -12.17 7.24
CA VAL A 44 2.87 -10.99 6.43
C VAL A 44 4.15 -10.24 6.10
N GLY A 45 4.38 -9.97 4.81
CA GLY A 45 5.38 -9.03 4.34
C GLY A 45 4.74 -7.72 3.90
N ILE A 46 5.41 -6.59 4.12
CA ILE A 46 4.88 -5.28 3.76
C ILE A 46 5.87 -4.55 2.87
N ILE A 47 5.36 -3.93 1.81
CA ILE A 47 6.15 -3.15 0.86
C ILE A 47 5.60 -1.73 0.82
N SER A 48 6.46 -0.75 1.13
CA SER A 48 6.16 0.68 1.13
C SER A 48 6.95 1.42 0.04
N SER A 49 6.45 2.58 -0.42
CA SER A 49 7.13 3.37 -1.47
C SER A 49 8.38 4.09 -0.98
N GLY A 50 8.53 4.28 0.33
CA GLY A 50 9.52 5.22 0.82
C GLY A 50 9.25 6.64 0.31
N TYR A 51 8.00 7.09 0.38
CA TYR A 51 7.60 8.43 -0.10
C TYR A 51 8.61 9.49 0.35
N LYS A 52 9.12 10.28 -0.56
CA LYS A 52 10.25 11.23 -0.45
C LYS A 52 11.65 10.62 -0.34
N ALA A 53 11.80 9.32 -0.09
CA ALA A 53 13.08 8.64 -0.21
C ALA A 53 13.14 7.99 -1.60
N SER A 54 13.98 8.51 -2.50
CA SER A 54 14.13 7.96 -3.86
C SER A 54 14.92 6.65 -3.85
N LEU A 55 14.46 5.65 -3.08
CA LEU A 55 15.14 4.36 -2.98
C LEU A 55 14.90 3.55 -4.25
N GLU A 56 15.93 3.38 -5.04
CA GLU A 56 15.94 2.47 -6.20
C GLU A 56 16.23 1.03 -5.78
N ILE A 57 16.92 0.84 -4.65
CA ILE A 57 17.32 -0.47 -4.13
C ILE A 57 16.40 -0.87 -2.98
N PRO A 58 15.81 -2.10 -3.02
CA PRO A 58 14.99 -2.60 -1.94
C PRO A 58 15.75 -2.63 -0.61
N THR A 59 15.23 -1.94 0.40
CA THR A 59 15.87 -1.77 1.70
C THR A 59 14.94 -2.27 2.81
N LEU A 60 15.45 -3.16 3.66
CA LEU A 60 14.76 -3.59 4.87
C LEU A 60 14.62 -2.43 5.85
N VAL A 61 13.42 -2.30 6.40
CA VAL A 61 13.07 -1.22 7.34
C VAL A 61 12.80 -1.78 8.72
N THR A 62 13.41 -1.17 9.71
CA THR A 62 13.17 -1.45 11.14
C THR A 62 12.56 -0.23 11.82
N GLY A 63 12.07 -0.39 13.04
CA GLY A 63 11.59 0.74 13.84
C GLY A 63 12.65 1.80 14.15
N SER A 64 13.95 1.47 14.03
CA SER A 64 15.10 2.38 14.25
C SER A 64 15.70 2.93 12.95
N SER A 65 15.20 2.54 11.78
CA SER A 65 15.68 3.07 10.50
C SER A 65 15.47 4.58 10.40
N ASN A 66 16.37 5.27 9.70
CA ASN A 66 16.25 6.70 9.48
C ASN A 66 15.10 7.01 8.50
N PRO A 67 14.03 7.73 8.94
CA PRO A 67 12.87 8.02 8.09
C PRO A 67 13.22 8.82 6.82
N SER A 68 14.24 9.67 6.87
CA SER A 68 14.68 10.44 5.69
C SER A 68 15.26 9.56 4.58
N LEU A 69 15.73 8.34 4.90
CA LEU A 69 16.29 7.40 3.94
C LEU A 69 15.24 6.41 3.44
N VAL A 70 14.36 5.89 4.32
CA VAL A 70 13.45 4.80 3.98
C VAL A 70 11.97 5.21 3.95
N GLY A 71 11.66 6.45 4.33
CA GLY A 71 10.30 6.98 4.42
C GLY A 71 9.70 6.82 5.83
N ASP A 72 8.99 7.86 6.28
CA ASP A 72 8.37 7.92 7.61
C ASP A 72 7.22 6.91 7.76
N GLU A 73 6.44 6.69 6.72
CA GLU A 73 5.35 5.69 6.72
C GLU A 73 5.90 4.27 6.88
N ALA A 74 6.99 3.91 6.19
CA ALA A 74 7.62 2.60 6.30
C ALA A 74 8.16 2.35 7.72
N VAL A 75 8.80 3.35 8.34
CA VAL A 75 9.28 3.26 9.73
C VAL A 75 8.13 3.13 10.71
N LEU A 76 7.03 3.88 10.49
CA LEU A 76 5.83 3.78 11.33
C LEU A 76 5.22 2.37 11.27
N ILE A 77 5.10 1.79 10.07
CA ILE A 77 4.61 0.42 9.89
C ILE A 77 5.51 -0.57 10.63
N ALA A 78 6.83 -0.47 10.44
CA ALA A 78 7.79 -1.34 11.11
C ALA A 78 7.76 -1.23 12.64
N LYS A 79 7.49 -0.03 13.20
CA LYS A 79 7.31 0.18 14.65
C LYS A 79 6.01 -0.40 15.20
N LYS A 80 4.96 -0.47 14.38
CA LYS A 80 3.60 -0.83 14.81
C LYS A 80 3.18 -2.25 14.46
N THR A 81 4.03 -2.97 13.74
CA THR A 81 3.78 -4.37 13.34
C THR A 81 5.02 -5.22 13.58
N ASN A 82 4.83 -6.53 13.71
CA ASN A 82 5.93 -7.51 13.74
C ASN A 82 6.19 -8.07 12.32
N CYS A 83 5.87 -7.30 11.27
CA CYS A 83 6.10 -7.68 9.90
C CYS A 83 7.50 -7.32 9.43
N GLU A 84 8.01 -8.07 8.45
CA GLU A 84 9.12 -7.61 7.64
C GLU A 84 8.63 -6.52 6.69
N VAL A 85 9.30 -5.36 6.72
CA VAL A 85 8.94 -4.18 5.91
C VAL A 85 10.07 -3.87 4.95
N VAL A 86 9.77 -3.72 3.67
CA VAL A 86 10.71 -3.30 2.62
C VAL A 86 10.26 -1.97 2.03
N SER A 87 11.19 -1.03 1.94
CA SER A 87 11.00 0.25 1.26
C SER A 87 11.71 0.27 -0.08
N CYS A 88 10.98 0.58 -1.16
CA CYS A 88 11.54 0.77 -2.51
C CYS A 88 10.50 1.39 -3.45
N GLY A 89 10.93 2.34 -4.29
CA GLY A 89 10.10 2.92 -5.34
C GLY A 89 9.68 1.89 -6.41
N ASN A 90 10.57 0.95 -6.76
CA ASN A 90 10.26 -0.13 -7.68
C ASN A 90 9.59 -1.31 -6.95
N ARG A 91 8.27 -1.38 -7.06
CA ARG A 91 7.45 -2.42 -6.38
C ARG A 91 7.75 -3.83 -6.83
N VAL A 92 8.12 -4.03 -8.09
CA VAL A 92 8.49 -5.34 -8.62
C VAL A 92 9.79 -5.83 -7.99
N GLU A 93 10.81 -4.98 -7.93
CA GLU A 93 12.09 -5.34 -7.31
C GLU A 93 11.94 -5.55 -5.79
N ALA A 94 11.14 -4.71 -5.11
CA ALA A 94 10.83 -4.93 -3.70
C ALA A 94 10.14 -6.27 -3.45
N THR A 95 9.18 -6.64 -4.31
CA THR A 95 8.48 -7.93 -4.22
C THR A 95 9.43 -9.10 -4.42
N LYS A 96 10.30 -9.04 -5.44
CA LYS A 96 11.31 -10.07 -5.68
C LYS A 96 12.30 -10.20 -4.53
N PHE A 97 12.69 -9.06 -3.96
CA PHE A 97 13.63 -9.04 -2.84
C PHE A 97 13.03 -9.70 -1.60
N ILE A 98 11.86 -9.26 -1.14
CA ILE A 98 11.24 -9.76 0.09
C ILE A 98 10.88 -11.26 -0.02
N THR A 99 10.44 -11.73 -1.20
CA THR A 99 10.09 -13.14 -1.41
C THR A 99 11.28 -14.07 -1.47
N LYS A 100 12.51 -13.55 -1.65
CA LYS A 100 13.75 -14.33 -1.57
C LYS A 100 14.25 -14.49 -0.14
N THR A 101 13.90 -13.60 0.76
CA THR A 101 14.42 -13.59 2.13
C THR A 101 13.71 -14.59 3.04
N ARG A 102 12.41 -14.71 2.89
CA ARG A 102 11.56 -15.56 3.73
C ARG A 102 10.30 -16.03 3.00
N PHE A 103 9.64 -17.03 3.60
CA PHE A 103 8.29 -17.44 3.21
C PHE A 103 7.25 -16.51 3.85
N PHE A 104 6.31 -16.05 3.02
CA PHE A 104 5.14 -15.26 3.42
C PHE A 104 3.86 -15.91 2.92
N ASP A 105 2.79 -15.78 3.69
CA ASP A 105 1.44 -16.18 3.27
C ASP A 105 0.79 -15.09 2.42
N ILE A 106 1.18 -13.81 2.64
CA ILE A 106 0.59 -12.65 1.98
C ILE A 106 1.55 -11.45 1.98
N LEU A 107 1.53 -10.68 0.91
CA LEU A 107 2.21 -9.39 0.79
C LEU A 107 1.19 -8.26 0.76
N ILE A 108 1.44 -7.19 1.53
CA ILE A 108 0.65 -5.96 1.52
C ILE A 108 1.51 -4.84 0.93
N HIS A 109 1.00 -4.17 -0.11
CA HIS A 109 1.62 -2.99 -0.68
C HIS A 109 0.91 -1.72 -0.22
N ASP A 110 1.62 -0.89 0.54
CA ASP A 110 1.17 0.43 0.94
C ASP A 110 1.36 1.42 -0.22
N ASP A 111 0.28 2.13 -0.59
CA ASP A 111 0.18 3.05 -1.72
C ASP A 111 0.66 2.44 -3.06
N GLY A 112 0.19 1.21 -3.34
CA GLY A 112 0.62 0.43 -4.50
C GLY A 112 -0.23 0.59 -5.77
N MET A 113 -1.33 1.36 -5.72
CA MET A 113 -2.38 1.33 -6.73
C MET A 113 -1.90 1.73 -8.13
N GLN A 114 -1.06 2.77 -8.23
CA GLN A 114 -0.51 3.28 -9.50
C GLN A 114 0.63 2.44 -10.09
N HIS A 115 1.04 1.35 -9.42
CA HIS A 115 2.11 0.47 -9.88
C HIS A 115 1.58 -0.66 -10.75
N TYR A 116 1.12 -0.34 -11.96
CA TYR A 116 0.48 -1.28 -12.89
C TYR A 116 1.38 -2.39 -13.44
N LYS A 117 2.70 -2.29 -13.29
CA LYS A 117 3.66 -3.35 -13.64
C LYS A 117 3.61 -4.56 -12.70
N LEU A 118 3.01 -4.39 -11.51
CA LEU A 118 2.79 -5.45 -10.54
C LEU A 118 1.38 -6.01 -10.70
N ALA A 119 1.26 -7.32 -10.90
CA ALA A 119 -0.01 -8.01 -10.80
C ALA A 119 -0.45 -8.08 -9.34
N ARG A 120 -1.74 -8.03 -9.10
CA ARG A 120 -2.36 -8.01 -7.79
C ARG A 120 -3.45 -9.07 -7.72
N ASP A 121 -3.62 -9.68 -6.56
CA ASP A 121 -4.68 -10.65 -6.32
C ASP A 121 -5.88 -9.95 -5.68
N TYR A 122 -5.64 -8.91 -4.88
CA TYR A 122 -6.68 -8.06 -4.28
C TYR A 122 -6.29 -6.59 -4.31
N GLU A 123 -7.27 -5.73 -4.55
CA GLU A 123 -7.12 -4.28 -4.58
C GLU A 123 -8.13 -3.62 -3.63
N VAL A 124 -7.64 -2.93 -2.61
CA VAL A 124 -8.43 -2.21 -1.61
C VAL A 124 -8.24 -0.72 -1.77
N VAL A 125 -9.31 0.01 -1.99
CA VAL A 125 -9.30 1.47 -2.10
C VAL A 125 -9.88 2.11 -0.86
N LEU A 126 -9.12 3.05 -0.27
CA LEU A 126 -9.55 3.83 0.86
C LEU A 126 -10.05 5.19 0.41
N ILE A 127 -11.25 5.54 0.86
CA ILE A 127 -11.89 6.84 0.62
C ILE A 127 -12.08 7.55 1.95
N ASN A 128 -11.59 8.78 2.02
CA ASN A 128 -11.85 9.64 3.18
C ASN A 128 -13.29 10.16 3.10
N ASN A 129 -14.15 9.72 4.01
CA ASN A 129 -15.57 10.04 4.00
C ASN A 129 -15.90 11.54 4.17
N LYS A 130 -14.99 12.32 4.76
CA LYS A 130 -15.16 13.77 4.89
C LYS A 130 -14.79 14.54 3.63
N LYS A 131 -13.80 14.06 2.88
CA LYS A 131 -13.27 14.74 1.69
C LYS A 131 -13.84 14.17 0.39
N LEU A 132 -14.26 12.91 0.41
CA LEU A 132 -14.71 12.15 -0.77
C LEU A 132 -13.79 12.39 -1.99
N PHE A 133 -14.35 12.90 -3.06
CA PHE A 133 -13.66 13.10 -4.34
C PHE A 133 -13.36 14.57 -4.64
N GLY A 134 -13.59 15.49 -3.66
CA GLY A 134 -13.45 16.93 -3.86
C GLY A 134 -14.32 17.43 -5.03
N ASN A 135 -13.72 18.19 -5.96
CA ASN A 135 -14.41 18.67 -7.17
C ASN A 135 -14.57 17.61 -8.27
N GLY A 136 -14.07 16.39 -8.05
CA GLY A 136 -14.18 15.26 -9.00
C GLY A 136 -13.26 15.32 -10.21
N LEU A 137 -12.31 16.26 -10.25
CA LEU A 137 -11.35 16.41 -11.34
C LEU A 137 -10.03 15.70 -11.03
N LEU A 138 -9.33 15.29 -12.09
CA LEU A 138 -7.99 14.74 -12.00
C LEU A 138 -6.96 15.82 -11.66
N LEU A 139 -5.84 15.41 -11.06
CA LEU A 139 -4.67 16.26 -10.87
C LEU A 139 -4.21 16.85 -12.23
N PRO A 140 -3.77 18.11 -12.29
CA PRO A 140 -3.67 19.08 -11.19
C PRO A 140 -4.94 19.89 -10.93
N ALA A 141 -6.01 19.73 -11.72
CA ALA A 141 -7.25 20.53 -11.61
C ALA A 141 -8.13 20.13 -10.41
N GLY A 142 -7.93 18.96 -9.87
CA GLY A 142 -8.63 18.45 -8.69
C GLY A 142 -7.80 17.40 -7.94
N PRO A 143 -8.37 16.75 -6.92
CA PRO A 143 -7.63 15.85 -6.05
C PRO A 143 -7.49 14.43 -6.61
N LEU A 144 -8.12 14.08 -7.72
CA LEU A 144 -8.13 12.70 -8.20
C LEU A 144 -6.80 12.32 -8.85
N ARG A 145 -6.24 11.20 -8.42
CA ARG A 145 -5.09 10.51 -9.05
C ARG A 145 -5.55 9.58 -10.18
N GLU A 146 -6.78 9.07 -10.06
CA GLU A 146 -7.46 8.18 -11.02
C GLU A 146 -8.94 8.52 -11.13
N LEU A 147 -9.57 8.15 -12.24
CA LEU A 147 -11.01 8.35 -12.44
C LEU A 147 -11.83 7.55 -11.42
N LYS A 148 -13.02 8.06 -11.08
CA LYS A 148 -13.95 7.37 -10.16
C LYS A 148 -14.35 5.97 -10.65
N SER A 149 -14.41 5.76 -11.97
CA SER A 149 -14.67 4.44 -12.58
C SER A 149 -13.65 3.37 -12.19
N LYS A 150 -12.49 3.75 -11.66
CA LYS A 150 -11.54 2.79 -11.06
C LYS A 150 -12.17 2.01 -9.91
N LEU A 151 -13.12 2.60 -9.18
CA LEU A 151 -13.81 1.95 -8.07
C LEU A 151 -14.65 0.75 -8.50
N ASP A 152 -15.10 0.72 -9.76
CA ASP A 152 -15.91 -0.38 -10.33
C ASP A 152 -15.05 -1.64 -10.60
N THR A 153 -13.72 -1.50 -10.55
CA THR A 153 -12.76 -2.57 -10.90
C THR A 153 -11.94 -3.09 -9.70
N VAL A 154 -12.14 -2.52 -8.51
CA VAL A 154 -11.42 -2.93 -7.29
C VAL A 154 -12.26 -3.92 -6.49
N ASP A 155 -11.59 -4.74 -5.66
CA ASP A 155 -12.27 -5.77 -4.88
C ASP A 155 -13.00 -5.19 -3.66
N ILE A 156 -12.42 -4.17 -3.02
CA ILE A 156 -12.95 -3.55 -1.79
C ILE A 156 -12.81 -2.03 -1.85
N VAL A 157 -13.90 -1.34 -1.53
CA VAL A 157 -13.90 0.10 -1.22
C VAL A 157 -14.20 0.28 0.26
N ALA A 158 -13.25 0.84 1.01
CA ALA A 158 -13.40 1.09 2.43
C ALA A 158 -13.38 2.60 2.74
N TYR A 159 -14.32 3.04 3.57
CA TYR A 159 -14.44 4.43 3.96
C TYR A 159 -13.77 4.67 5.32
N THR A 160 -12.91 5.69 5.39
CA THR A 160 -12.23 6.13 6.61
C THR A 160 -12.85 7.42 7.12
N ASN A 161 -12.58 7.76 8.39
CA ASN A 161 -13.14 8.94 9.06
C ASN A 161 -14.68 8.97 9.10
N ASN A 162 -15.30 7.81 9.25
CA ASN A 162 -16.70 7.75 9.63
C ASN A 162 -16.86 8.27 11.07
N ASN A 163 -17.75 9.24 11.30
CA ASN A 163 -18.06 9.76 12.64
C ASN A 163 -18.91 8.79 13.49
N THR A 164 -18.95 7.51 13.12
CA THR A 164 -19.60 6.51 13.99
C THR A 164 -18.68 6.30 15.18
N LYS A 165 -19.15 6.71 16.38
CA LYS A 165 -18.54 6.26 17.64
C LYS A 165 -18.43 4.74 17.61
N PRO A 166 -17.28 4.17 17.98
CA PRO A 166 -17.23 2.72 18.17
C PRO A 166 -18.29 2.36 19.20
N TYR A 167 -19.15 1.42 18.88
CA TYR A 167 -20.06 0.80 19.81
C TYR A 167 -19.29 -0.03 20.82
#